data_70c6095d6f8d26f0b504c7d68ecd05e4
#
_entry.id   70c6095d6f8d26f0b504c7d68ecd05e4
#
_cell.length_a   1.000
_cell.length_b   1.000
_cell.length_c   1.000
_cell.angle_alpha   90.00
_cell.angle_beta   90.00
_cell.angle_gamma   90.00
#
_symmetry.space_group_name_H-M   'P 1'
#
loop_
_entity.id
_entity.type
_entity.pdbx_description
1 polymer ?
#
loop_
_entity_poly.entity_id
_entity_poly.type
_entity_poly.pdbx_seq_one_letter_code
_entity_poly.pdbx_strand_id
1 'polypeptide(L)'
;MKDSAEFQEKKDLRKKRLQGKAIKNVGILWPYLLIPIHLITLKPLLFYLKTVIIDFFLLQFKVKWGWKKTSIAQVTDVIDEGIPFLPEKSDIYLDFINFWIRSLNFTVLRLGRKKALPHLAGFMAAIGTAYHEAARVYKIRMSTTPRPAVGKNKNMQTIHRLDPHLLCVPSLHVGVVVLTHTFFTAVFRQEGLSQEEQEQYSTELWEGAVEIAETVLYVKQHSVNCIPAALYMMTHLLKDQFTIQDAINFIDCLFVDTSHISAEQGKVIRNHIHYMFDRLLLEGCNEDDWIVPVLRWLMSQPVTEV
;
A
#
# COMPACT_ATOMS: atom_id res chain seq x y z
N MET A 1 16.94 -12.69 38.65
CA MET A 1 15.62 -12.24 39.19
C MET A 1 15.40 -10.74 39.13
N LYS A 2 16.36 -9.85 39.49
CA LYS A 2 16.22 -8.37 39.36
C LYS A 2 15.96 -7.92 37.89
N ASP A 3 16.73 -8.49 36.93
CA ASP A 3 16.55 -8.14 35.50
C ASP A 3 15.19 -8.47 34.92
N SER A 4 14.56 -9.51 35.42
CA SER A 4 13.23 -9.95 34.97
C SER A 4 12.13 -9.01 35.47
N ALA A 5 12.21 -8.53 36.71
CA ALA A 5 11.25 -7.60 37.28
C ALA A 5 11.34 -6.20 36.62
N GLU A 6 12.56 -5.69 36.45
CA GLU A 6 12.78 -4.41 35.78
C GLU A 6 12.35 -4.44 34.29
N PHE A 7 12.55 -5.56 33.62
CA PHE A 7 12.06 -5.76 32.25
C PHE A 7 10.54 -5.76 32.17
N GLN A 8 9.87 -6.44 33.11
CA GLN A 8 8.41 -6.47 33.17
C GLN A 8 7.84 -5.09 33.49
N GLU A 9 8.39 -4.38 34.46
CA GLU A 9 8.01 -3.02 34.80
C GLU A 9 8.11 -2.05 33.59
N LYS A 10 9.23 -2.12 32.82
CA LYS A 10 9.40 -1.33 31.59
C LYS A 10 8.36 -1.70 30.51
N LYS A 11 7.99 -2.97 30.41
CA LYS A 11 6.93 -3.44 29.49
C LYS A 11 5.58 -2.86 29.88
N ASP A 12 5.25 -2.91 31.16
CA ASP A 12 3.97 -2.42 31.68
C ASP A 12 3.86 -0.88 31.57
N LEU A 13 4.93 -0.15 31.82
CA LEU A 13 5.01 1.29 31.61
C LEU A 13 4.79 1.66 30.12
N ARG A 14 5.35 0.91 29.17
CA ARG A 14 5.11 1.13 27.73
C ARG A 14 3.67 0.86 27.35
N LYS A 15 3.11 -0.26 27.85
CA LYS A 15 1.70 -0.59 27.65
C LYS A 15 0.80 0.55 28.16
N LYS A 16 1.00 0.98 29.39
CA LYS A 16 0.24 2.07 30.01
C LYS A 16 0.35 3.39 29.22
N ARG A 17 1.53 3.70 28.67
CA ARG A 17 1.79 4.92 27.87
C ARG A 17 1.06 4.93 26.54
N LEU A 18 0.77 3.77 25.96
CA LEU A 18 0.06 3.62 24.69
C LEU A 18 -1.41 3.22 24.86
N GLN A 19 -1.84 2.96 26.11
CA GLN A 19 -3.21 2.52 26.39
C GLN A 19 -4.22 3.53 25.83
N GLY A 20 -5.16 3.04 25.02
CA GLY A 20 -6.17 3.86 24.35
C GLY A 20 -5.66 4.77 23.22
N LYS A 21 -4.37 4.70 22.87
CA LYS A 21 -3.79 5.53 21.80
C LYS A 21 -3.85 4.80 20.47
N ALA A 22 -4.62 5.35 19.53
CA ALA A 22 -4.66 4.86 18.16
C ALA A 22 -3.30 5.01 17.46
N ILE A 23 -2.97 4.08 16.54
CA ILE A 23 -1.73 4.10 15.74
C ILE A 23 -1.64 5.39 14.92
N LYS A 24 -2.75 5.85 14.35
CA LYS A 24 -2.82 7.12 13.58
C LYS A 24 -2.38 8.35 14.38
N ASN A 25 -2.46 8.30 15.70
CA ASN A 25 -2.05 9.39 16.60
C ASN A 25 -0.60 9.24 17.11
N VAL A 26 0.13 8.23 16.62
CA VAL A 26 1.53 8.01 16.98
C VAL A 26 2.42 8.84 16.06
N GLY A 27 3.45 9.48 16.62
CA GLY A 27 4.44 10.21 15.81
C GLY A 27 5.25 9.29 14.88
N ILE A 28 6.12 9.88 14.07
CA ILE A 28 6.88 9.18 13.02
C ILE A 28 8.40 9.19 13.24
N LEU A 29 8.89 9.81 14.32
CA LEU A 29 10.30 10.16 14.46
C LEU A 29 11.26 8.97 14.63
N TRP A 30 10.91 7.99 15.47
CA TRP A 30 11.85 6.91 15.82
C TRP A 30 12.28 6.04 14.65
N PRO A 31 11.42 5.64 13.70
CA PRO A 31 11.84 4.89 12.52
C PRO A 31 12.92 5.63 11.72
N TYR A 32 12.77 6.92 11.48
CA TYR A 32 13.77 7.73 10.76
C TYR A 32 15.13 7.77 11.45
N LEU A 33 15.15 7.72 12.80
CA LEU A 33 16.39 7.72 13.56
C LEU A 33 17.00 6.31 13.67
N LEU A 34 16.16 5.27 13.85
CA LEU A 34 16.64 3.92 14.17
C LEU A 34 17.03 3.12 12.92
N ILE A 35 16.23 3.21 11.85
CA ILE A 35 16.44 2.39 10.66
C ILE A 35 17.80 2.65 9.99
N PRO A 36 18.28 3.91 9.81
CA PRO A 36 19.55 4.16 9.15
C PRO A 36 20.79 3.80 9.96
N ILE A 37 20.71 3.77 11.31
CA ILE A 37 21.90 3.62 12.19
C ILE A 37 22.16 2.18 12.63
N HIS A 38 21.22 1.27 12.42
CA HIS A 38 21.39 -0.13 12.82
C HIS A 38 21.67 -1.03 11.63
N LEU A 39 22.75 -1.84 11.71
CA LEU A 39 23.17 -2.72 10.63
C LEU A 39 22.08 -3.71 10.17
N ILE A 40 21.25 -4.21 11.10
CA ILE A 40 20.15 -5.12 10.80
C ILE A 40 19.09 -4.49 9.88
N THR A 41 18.85 -3.19 10.02
CA THR A 41 17.85 -2.45 9.24
C THR A 41 18.45 -1.75 8.03
N LEU A 42 19.76 -1.47 8.04
CA LEU A 42 20.44 -0.70 6.99
C LEU A 42 20.40 -1.41 5.63
N LYS A 43 20.68 -2.72 5.59
CA LYS A 43 20.66 -3.48 4.33
C LYS A 43 19.26 -3.51 3.69
N PRO A 44 18.17 -3.84 4.42
CA PRO A 44 16.80 -3.71 3.90
C PRO A 44 16.43 -2.28 3.49
N LEU A 45 16.85 -1.27 4.26
CA LEU A 45 16.63 0.13 3.89
C LEU A 45 17.29 0.47 2.55
N LEU A 46 18.55 0.10 2.36
CA LEU A 46 19.27 0.37 1.11
C LEU A 46 18.63 -0.36 -0.09
N PHE A 47 18.14 -1.58 0.11
CA PHE A 47 17.38 -2.30 -0.91
C PHE A 47 16.09 -1.55 -1.27
N TYR A 48 15.29 -1.15 -0.27
CA TYR A 48 14.09 -0.36 -0.48
C TYR A 48 14.39 0.97 -1.21
N LEU A 49 15.36 1.73 -0.73
CA LEU A 49 15.72 3.02 -1.35
C LEU A 49 16.21 2.86 -2.79
N LYS A 50 17.05 1.83 -3.06
CA LYS A 50 17.48 1.53 -4.42
C LYS A 50 16.28 1.28 -5.33
N THR A 51 15.34 0.45 -4.90
CA THR A 51 14.16 0.09 -5.70
C THR A 51 13.26 1.31 -5.92
N VAL A 52 12.99 2.10 -4.87
CA VAL A 52 12.18 3.31 -4.97
C VAL A 52 12.84 4.35 -5.89
N ILE A 53 14.12 4.60 -5.75
CA ILE A 53 14.80 5.65 -6.52
C ILE A 53 14.98 5.19 -7.98
N ILE A 54 15.49 3.97 -8.21
CA ILE A 54 15.89 3.52 -9.54
C ILE A 54 14.71 2.91 -10.30
N ASP A 55 14.02 1.97 -9.67
CA ASP A 55 13.02 1.14 -10.34
C ASP A 55 11.62 1.78 -10.32
N PHE A 56 11.40 2.81 -9.49
CA PHE A 56 10.15 3.56 -9.46
C PHE A 56 10.33 4.99 -9.99
N PHE A 57 11.01 5.89 -9.27
CA PHE A 57 11.11 7.29 -9.69
C PHE A 57 11.89 7.46 -10.99
N LEU A 58 13.14 7.01 -11.05
CA LEU A 58 13.99 7.21 -12.23
C LEU A 58 13.40 6.53 -13.48
N LEU A 59 12.72 5.40 -13.29
CA LEU A 59 12.08 4.68 -14.40
C LEU A 59 11.06 5.56 -15.13
N GLN A 60 10.12 6.19 -14.38
CA GLN A 60 9.07 7.03 -14.98
C GLN A 60 9.59 8.42 -15.39
N PHE A 61 10.56 8.99 -14.66
CA PHE A 61 11.14 10.27 -15.05
C PHE A 61 11.95 10.18 -16.36
N LYS A 62 12.61 9.04 -16.64
CA LYS A 62 13.25 8.82 -17.96
C LYS A 62 12.27 8.92 -19.11
N VAL A 63 11.04 8.44 -18.95
CA VAL A 63 9.98 8.57 -19.94
C VAL A 63 9.49 10.01 -20.02
N LYS A 64 9.16 10.64 -18.87
CA LYS A 64 8.72 12.03 -18.80
C LYS A 64 9.69 13.01 -19.46
N TRP A 65 11.00 12.76 -19.36
CA TRP A 65 12.05 13.61 -19.97
C TRP A 65 12.41 13.21 -21.40
N GLY A 66 11.71 12.23 -21.98
CA GLY A 66 11.96 11.75 -23.33
C GLY A 66 13.26 10.94 -23.51
N TRP A 67 13.91 10.52 -22.39
CA TRP A 67 15.11 9.68 -22.44
C TRP A 67 14.81 8.22 -22.78
N LYS A 68 13.56 7.80 -22.57
CA LYS A 68 13.06 6.48 -22.91
C LYS A 68 11.70 6.62 -23.57
N LYS A 69 11.57 6.11 -24.80
CA LYS A 69 10.27 5.97 -25.46
C LYS A 69 9.64 4.66 -25.07
N THR A 70 8.35 4.65 -24.77
CA THR A 70 7.60 3.46 -24.43
C THR A 70 6.11 3.67 -24.69
N SER A 71 5.40 2.59 -24.99
CA SER A 71 3.93 2.61 -25.06
C SER A 71 3.36 2.51 -23.65
N ILE A 72 2.42 3.37 -23.32
CA ILE A 72 1.78 3.46 -22.02
C ILE A 72 0.35 2.98 -22.14
N ALA A 73 -0.04 1.95 -21.37
CA ALA A 73 -1.39 1.41 -21.32
C ALA A 73 -2.34 2.38 -20.63
N GLN A 74 -3.49 2.67 -21.27
CA GLN A 74 -4.59 3.41 -20.66
C GLN A 74 -5.47 2.43 -19.91
N VAL A 75 -5.49 2.53 -18.58
CA VAL A 75 -6.15 1.52 -17.72
C VAL A 75 -7.46 2.00 -17.10
N THR A 76 -8.02 3.09 -17.63
CA THR A 76 -9.31 3.64 -17.21
C THR A 76 -10.45 2.71 -17.59
N ASP A 77 -11.43 2.60 -16.73
CA ASP A 77 -12.69 1.93 -16.96
C ASP A 77 -13.86 2.93 -16.96
N VAL A 78 -14.96 2.58 -17.60
CA VAL A 78 -16.20 3.38 -17.58
C VAL A 78 -16.72 3.55 -16.14
N ILE A 79 -16.47 2.59 -15.28
CA ILE A 79 -16.86 2.63 -13.86
C ILE A 79 -16.13 3.76 -13.10
N ASP A 80 -14.92 4.13 -13.54
CA ASP A 80 -14.19 5.27 -12.94
C ASP A 80 -14.94 6.60 -13.07
N GLU A 81 -15.81 6.75 -14.08
CA GLU A 81 -16.63 7.95 -14.28
C GLU A 81 -17.66 8.13 -13.16
N GLY A 82 -18.17 7.02 -12.60
CA GLY A 82 -19.11 7.02 -11.48
C GLY A 82 -18.46 7.38 -10.12
N ILE A 83 -17.13 7.43 -10.02
CA ILE A 83 -16.43 7.81 -8.79
C ILE A 83 -16.17 9.31 -8.82
N PRO A 84 -16.68 10.11 -7.85
CA PRO A 84 -16.48 11.55 -7.86
C PRO A 84 -15.00 11.92 -7.64
N PHE A 85 -14.58 13.04 -8.23
CA PHE A 85 -13.27 13.62 -7.94
C PHE A 85 -13.34 14.46 -6.67
N LEU A 86 -12.63 14.03 -5.62
CA LEU A 86 -12.60 14.65 -4.29
C LEU A 86 -11.17 15.12 -3.95
N PRO A 87 -10.72 16.26 -4.49
CA PRO A 87 -9.36 16.76 -4.28
C PRO A 87 -9.05 17.08 -2.81
N GLU A 88 -10.05 17.30 -1.95
CA GLU A 88 -9.92 17.47 -0.50
C GLU A 88 -9.39 16.23 0.21
N LYS A 89 -9.59 15.03 -0.35
CA LYS A 89 -9.01 13.78 0.19
C LYS A 89 -7.51 13.62 -0.11
N SER A 90 -6.89 14.59 -0.78
CA SER A 90 -5.45 14.58 -1.06
C SER A 90 -4.56 14.54 0.17
N ASP A 91 -5.04 14.99 1.33
CA ASP A 91 -4.31 14.86 2.60
C ASP A 91 -4.17 13.38 3.02
N ILE A 92 -5.23 12.57 2.87
CA ILE A 92 -5.22 11.13 3.14
C ILE A 92 -4.29 10.42 2.16
N TYR A 93 -4.35 10.80 0.87
CA TYR A 93 -3.44 10.28 -0.16
C TYR A 93 -1.97 10.53 0.19
N LEU A 94 -1.61 11.73 0.62
CA LEU A 94 -0.24 12.09 1.01
C LEU A 94 0.18 11.44 2.33
N ASP A 95 -0.77 11.16 3.23
CA ASP A 95 -0.53 10.50 4.50
C ASP A 95 -0.21 8.99 4.37
N PHE A 96 -0.38 8.41 3.21
CA PHE A 96 -0.03 7.03 2.88
C PHE A 96 1.36 6.60 3.39
N ILE A 97 2.38 7.45 3.26
CA ILE A 97 3.72 7.16 3.77
C ILE A 97 3.73 7.13 5.30
N ASN A 98 3.04 8.05 5.94
CA ASN A 98 2.98 8.09 7.40
C ASN A 98 2.18 6.91 7.97
N PHE A 99 1.23 6.37 7.25
CA PHE A 99 0.45 5.21 7.65
C PHE A 99 1.34 4.03 8.08
N TRP A 100 2.27 3.61 7.24
CA TRP A 100 3.17 2.52 7.60
C TRP A 100 4.33 2.97 8.52
N ILE A 101 4.78 4.23 8.46
CA ILE A 101 5.82 4.75 9.37
C ILE A 101 5.30 4.83 10.81
N ARG A 102 4.03 5.22 11.01
CA ARG A 102 3.40 5.20 12.34
C ARG A 102 3.32 3.79 12.92
N SER A 103 3.04 2.78 12.09
CA SER A 103 3.02 1.37 12.50
C SER A 103 4.40 0.89 12.96
N LEU A 104 5.48 1.29 12.26
CA LEU A 104 6.86 1.07 12.70
C LEU A 104 7.15 1.78 14.03
N ASN A 105 6.73 3.04 14.16
CA ASN A 105 6.94 3.80 15.38
C ASN A 105 6.17 3.24 16.57
N PHE A 106 4.93 2.82 16.35
CA PHE A 106 4.11 2.13 17.34
C PHE A 106 4.83 0.87 17.85
N THR A 107 5.37 0.06 16.93
CA THR A 107 6.16 -1.14 17.26
C THR A 107 7.36 -0.80 18.14
N VAL A 108 8.11 0.27 17.83
CA VAL A 108 9.23 0.73 18.68
C VAL A 108 8.76 1.14 20.07
N LEU A 109 7.70 1.90 20.14
CA LEU A 109 7.17 2.39 21.42
C LEU A 109 6.56 1.27 22.26
N ARG A 110 5.91 0.30 21.64
CA ARG A 110 5.23 -0.81 22.32
C ARG A 110 6.18 -1.90 22.77
N LEU A 111 7.13 -2.30 21.93
CA LEU A 111 8.06 -3.41 22.20
C LEU A 111 9.41 -2.94 22.76
N GLY A 112 9.80 -1.70 22.49
CA GLY A 112 11.14 -1.15 22.76
C GLY A 112 12.15 -1.52 21.68
N ARG A 113 13.22 -0.74 21.60
CA ARG A 113 14.21 -0.78 20.49
C ARG A 113 14.68 -2.18 20.13
N LYS A 114 15.21 -2.95 21.12
CA LYS A 114 15.83 -4.26 20.86
C LYS A 114 14.86 -5.24 20.20
N LYS A 115 13.61 -5.28 20.67
CA LYS A 115 12.58 -6.16 20.11
C LYS A 115 12.00 -5.65 18.81
N ALA A 116 11.91 -4.33 18.63
CA ALA A 116 11.36 -3.74 17.42
C ALA A 116 12.30 -3.87 16.21
N LEU A 117 13.61 -3.76 16.38
CA LEU A 117 14.58 -3.74 15.27
C LEU A 117 14.43 -4.88 14.24
N PRO A 118 14.26 -6.16 14.63
CA PRO A 118 14.02 -7.24 13.67
C PRO A 118 12.73 -7.02 12.85
N HIS A 119 11.66 -6.53 13.48
CA HIS A 119 10.40 -6.25 12.79
C HIS A 119 10.52 -5.05 11.84
N LEU A 120 11.26 -4.00 12.25
CA LEU A 120 11.58 -2.89 11.36
C LEU A 120 12.37 -3.36 10.13
N ALA A 121 13.37 -4.22 10.33
CA ALA A 121 14.15 -4.81 9.25
C ALA A 121 13.29 -5.68 8.32
N GLY A 122 12.43 -6.53 8.90
CA GLY A 122 11.49 -7.37 8.17
C GLY A 122 10.52 -6.56 7.33
N PHE A 123 9.92 -5.51 7.91
CA PHE A 123 9.01 -4.63 7.15
C PHE A 123 9.73 -3.89 6.02
N MET A 124 10.94 -3.34 6.28
CA MET A 124 11.73 -2.68 5.23
C MET A 124 12.11 -3.62 4.09
N ALA A 125 12.39 -4.89 4.39
CA ALA A 125 12.62 -5.91 3.37
C ALA A 125 11.34 -6.20 2.58
N ALA A 126 10.21 -6.38 3.26
CA ALA A 126 8.93 -6.70 2.64
C ALA A 126 8.42 -5.58 1.72
N ILE A 127 8.48 -4.31 2.18
CA ILE A 127 8.10 -3.16 1.33
C ILE A 127 9.05 -3.02 0.14
N GLY A 128 10.36 -3.23 0.34
CA GLY A 128 11.34 -3.25 -0.76
C GLY A 128 11.03 -4.33 -1.79
N THR A 129 10.61 -5.52 -1.35
CA THR A 129 10.18 -6.61 -2.22
C THR A 129 8.90 -6.25 -2.98
N ALA A 130 7.88 -5.65 -2.32
CA ALA A 130 6.65 -5.23 -2.98
C ALA A 130 6.93 -4.20 -4.10
N TYR A 131 7.79 -3.21 -3.84
CA TYR A 131 8.23 -2.26 -4.88
C TYR A 131 9.00 -2.94 -6.01
N HIS A 132 9.90 -3.89 -5.69
CA HIS A 132 10.67 -4.63 -6.68
C HIS A 132 9.76 -5.46 -7.59
N GLU A 133 8.81 -6.18 -7.03
CA GLU A 133 7.88 -7.01 -7.78
C GLU A 133 6.94 -6.17 -8.66
N ALA A 134 6.39 -5.07 -8.13
CA ALA A 134 5.62 -4.15 -8.95
C ALA A 134 6.47 -3.56 -10.12
N ALA A 135 7.73 -3.25 -9.85
CA ALA A 135 8.65 -2.73 -10.87
C ALA A 135 8.95 -3.74 -11.99
N ARG A 136 8.79 -5.04 -11.78
CA ARG A 136 8.89 -6.04 -12.85
C ARG A 136 7.81 -5.80 -13.92
N VAL A 137 6.58 -5.49 -13.50
CA VAL A 137 5.50 -5.11 -14.41
C VAL A 137 5.80 -3.78 -15.08
N TYR A 138 6.14 -2.75 -14.30
CA TYR A 138 6.37 -1.39 -14.82
C TYR A 138 7.49 -1.28 -15.86
N LYS A 139 8.53 -2.10 -15.72
CA LYS A 139 9.66 -2.15 -16.69
C LYS A 139 9.25 -2.69 -18.05
N ILE A 140 8.23 -3.55 -18.09
CA ILE A 140 7.72 -4.18 -19.31
C ILE A 140 6.59 -3.34 -19.91
N ARG A 141 5.62 -2.92 -19.10
CA ARG A 141 4.49 -2.12 -19.54
C ARG A 141 4.13 -1.08 -18.46
N MET A 142 4.31 0.18 -18.81
CA MET A 142 3.79 1.30 -18.01
C MET A 142 2.30 1.47 -18.22
N SER A 143 1.63 2.09 -17.25
CA SER A 143 0.19 2.34 -17.29
C SER A 143 -0.16 3.66 -16.66
N THR A 144 -1.22 4.30 -17.16
CA THR A 144 -1.70 5.60 -16.70
C THR A 144 -3.22 5.68 -16.74
N THR A 145 -3.77 6.70 -16.09
CA THR A 145 -5.17 7.11 -16.16
C THR A 145 -5.27 8.60 -16.44
N PRO A 146 -6.37 9.10 -17.00
CA PRO A 146 -6.60 10.53 -17.14
C PRO A 146 -6.64 11.23 -15.79
N ARG A 147 -5.99 12.38 -15.69
CA ARG A 147 -6.00 13.24 -14.51
C ARG A 147 -6.88 14.46 -14.75
N PRO A 148 -7.83 14.76 -13.85
CA PRO A 148 -8.66 15.97 -13.96
C PRO A 148 -7.82 17.21 -13.63
N ALA A 149 -8.33 18.38 -14.07
CA ALA A 149 -7.79 19.67 -13.66
C ALA A 149 -7.97 19.87 -12.15
N VAL A 150 -6.90 20.25 -11.46
CA VAL A 150 -6.86 20.27 -9.97
C VAL A 150 -7.20 21.64 -9.37
N GLY A 151 -7.50 22.64 -10.18
CA GLY A 151 -7.89 23.98 -9.71
C GLY A 151 -6.85 24.57 -8.73
N LYS A 152 -7.34 25.07 -7.58
CA LYS A 152 -6.51 25.73 -6.55
C LYS A 152 -6.01 24.78 -5.46
N ASN A 153 -6.29 23.48 -5.52
CA ASN A 153 -5.84 22.52 -4.51
C ASN A 153 -4.30 22.33 -4.59
N LYS A 154 -3.59 22.85 -3.61
CA LYS A 154 -2.10 22.85 -3.57
C LYS A 154 -1.51 21.45 -3.48
N ASN A 155 -2.16 20.54 -2.75
CA ASN A 155 -1.69 19.17 -2.60
C ASN A 155 -1.78 18.44 -3.94
N MET A 156 -2.91 18.51 -4.61
CA MET A 156 -3.09 17.93 -5.92
C MET A 156 -2.14 18.52 -6.97
N GLN A 157 -1.91 19.83 -6.95
CA GLN A 157 -0.89 20.48 -7.81
C GLN A 157 0.51 19.91 -7.54
N THR A 158 0.84 19.67 -6.26
CA THR A 158 2.13 19.08 -5.87
C THR A 158 2.24 17.64 -6.34
N ILE A 159 1.18 16.83 -6.16
CA ILE A 159 1.12 15.45 -6.64
C ILE A 159 1.34 15.42 -8.16
N HIS A 160 0.58 16.21 -8.93
CA HIS A 160 0.68 16.24 -10.39
C HIS A 160 2.06 16.71 -10.90
N ARG A 161 2.74 17.56 -10.15
CA ARG A 161 4.09 18.03 -10.49
C ARG A 161 5.16 16.98 -10.23
N LEU A 162 5.07 16.29 -9.07
CA LEU A 162 6.11 15.37 -8.59
C LEU A 162 5.95 13.95 -9.11
N ASP A 163 4.74 13.51 -9.42
CA ASP A 163 4.46 12.18 -9.93
C ASP A 163 4.15 12.22 -11.43
N PRO A 164 5.01 11.62 -12.30
CA PRO A 164 4.71 11.46 -13.73
C PRO A 164 3.48 10.64 -14.06
N HIS A 165 2.99 9.81 -13.12
CA HIS A 165 1.78 9.01 -13.23
C HIS A 165 1.82 7.93 -14.32
N LEU A 166 2.90 7.21 -14.38
CA LEU A 166 3.13 6.19 -15.40
C LEU A 166 3.16 4.76 -14.85
N LEU A 167 2.89 4.58 -13.55
CA LEU A 167 3.05 3.31 -12.82
C LEU A 167 1.76 2.98 -12.04
N CYS A 168 0.61 2.96 -12.74
CA CYS A 168 -0.69 2.77 -12.09
C CYS A 168 -0.98 1.31 -11.72
N VAL A 169 -0.52 0.33 -12.51
CA VAL A 169 -0.85 -1.10 -12.32
C VAL A 169 0.42 -1.94 -12.18
N PRO A 170 0.55 -2.70 -11.07
CA PRO A 170 -0.34 -2.74 -9.90
C PRO A 170 -0.22 -1.48 -9.02
N SER A 171 -1.29 -1.12 -8.27
CA SER A 171 -1.25 0.02 -7.35
C SER A 171 -0.36 -0.26 -6.14
N LEU A 172 0.78 0.42 -6.02
CA LEU A 172 1.62 0.31 -4.82
C LEU A 172 0.98 0.93 -3.58
N HIS A 173 0.08 1.91 -3.72
CA HIS A 173 -0.68 2.42 -2.59
C HIS A 173 -1.50 1.30 -1.95
N VAL A 174 -2.26 0.55 -2.74
CA VAL A 174 -3.05 -0.59 -2.26
C VAL A 174 -2.15 -1.71 -1.75
N GLY A 175 -1.13 -2.10 -2.50
CA GLY A 175 -0.21 -3.16 -2.08
C GLY A 175 0.48 -2.88 -0.74
N VAL A 176 0.96 -1.66 -0.52
CA VAL A 176 1.68 -1.30 0.71
C VAL A 176 0.74 -1.17 1.92
N VAL A 177 -0.49 -0.68 1.76
CA VAL A 177 -1.42 -0.63 2.91
C VAL A 177 -1.88 -2.01 3.32
N VAL A 178 -2.12 -2.92 2.37
CA VAL A 178 -2.39 -4.34 2.64
C VAL A 178 -1.19 -4.99 3.33
N LEU A 179 0.04 -4.78 2.81
CA LEU A 179 1.27 -5.25 3.47
C LEU A 179 1.36 -4.74 4.91
N THR A 180 1.07 -3.46 5.14
CA THR A 180 1.15 -2.84 6.46
C THR A 180 0.20 -3.51 7.44
N HIS A 181 -1.07 -3.66 7.09
CA HIS A 181 -2.05 -4.36 7.91
C HIS A 181 -1.59 -5.80 8.20
N THR A 182 -1.29 -6.58 7.17
CA THR A 182 -0.95 -8.00 7.28
C THR A 182 0.31 -8.22 8.14
N PHE A 183 1.36 -7.46 7.85
CA PHE A 183 2.62 -7.58 8.56
C PHE A 183 2.50 -7.22 10.05
N PHE A 184 1.88 -6.07 10.37
CA PHE A 184 1.83 -5.63 11.76
C PHE A 184 0.82 -6.43 12.59
N THR A 185 -0.28 -6.90 12.01
CA THR A 185 -1.18 -7.85 12.68
C THR A 185 -0.44 -9.14 13.06
N ALA A 186 0.40 -9.67 12.16
CA ALA A 186 1.25 -10.82 12.47
C ALA A 186 2.27 -10.52 13.58
N VAL A 187 2.92 -9.35 13.54
CA VAL A 187 3.87 -8.90 14.59
C VAL A 187 3.17 -8.78 15.95
N PHE A 188 1.97 -8.20 16.01
CA PHE A 188 1.24 -8.04 17.26
C PHE A 188 0.86 -9.39 17.89
N ARG A 189 0.49 -10.35 17.06
CA ARG A 189 0.23 -11.73 17.48
C ARG A 189 1.51 -12.41 17.99
N GLN A 190 2.59 -12.34 17.21
CA GLN A 190 3.89 -12.93 17.55
C GLN A 190 4.46 -12.38 18.86
N GLU A 191 4.31 -11.08 19.11
CA GLU A 191 4.82 -10.42 20.32
C GLU A 191 3.88 -10.55 21.53
N GLY A 192 2.78 -11.27 21.38
CA GLY A 192 1.85 -11.62 22.47
C GLY A 192 1.15 -10.38 23.03
N LEU A 193 0.67 -9.47 22.18
CA LEU A 193 -0.27 -8.44 22.60
C LEU A 193 -1.56 -9.11 23.06
N SER A 194 -2.33 -8.47 23.99
CA SER A 194 -3.62 -9.01 24.39
C SER A 194 -4.56 -9.10 23.17
N GLN A 195 -5.54 -10.01 23.24
CA GLN A 195 -6.51 -10.18 22.16
C GLN A 195 -7.22 -8.86 21.84
N GLU A 196 -7.61 -8.11 22.86
CA GLU A 196 -8.21 -6.78 22.74
C GLU A 196 -7.31 -5.79 21.99
N GLU A 197 -6.00 -5.74 22.33
CA GLU A 197 -5.03 -4.89 21.61
C GLU A 197 -4.82 -5.35 20.16
N GLN A 198 -4.76 -6.67 19.91
CA GLN A 198 -4.64 -7.21 18.57
C GLN A 198 -5.83 -6.82 17.70
N GLU A 199 -7.04 -6.98 18.23
CA GLU A 199 -8.29 -6.66 17.55
C GLU A 199 -8.40 -5.15 17.27
N GLN A 200 -8.15 -4.31 18.28
CA GLN A 200 -8.15 -2.86 18.13
C GLN A 200 -7.20 -2.38 17.03
N TYR A 201 -5.93 -2.80 17.09
CA TYR A 201 -4.92 -2.29 16.15
C TYR A 201 -5.02 -2.91 14.76
N SER A 202 -5.45 -4.17 14.66
CA SER A 202 -5.74 -4.80 13.37
C SER A 202 -6.90 -4.11 12.66
N THR A 203 -7.99 -3.82 13.38
CA THR A 203 -9.14 -3.09 12.86
C THR A 203 -8.73 -1.69 12.38
N GLU A 204 -7.98 -0.94 13.21
CA GLU A 204 -7.52 0.39 12.82
C GLU A 204 -6.67 0.38 11.55
N LEU A 205 -5.76 -0.61 11.41
CA LEU A 205 -4.93 -0.75 10.22
C LEU A 205 -5.75 -1.19 9.00
N TRP A 206 -6.76 -2.02 9.19
CA TRP A 206 -7.66 -2.45 8.13
C TRP A 206 -8.50 -1.29 7.60
N GLU A 207 -9.14 -0.55 8.48
CA GLU A 207 -9.95 0.63 8.14
C GLU A 207 -9.11 1.68 7.41
N GLY A 208 -7.91 1.97 7.91
CA GLY A 208 -6.99 2.90 7.24
C GLY A 208 -6.50 2.40 5.88
N ALA A 209 -6.32 1.09 5.70
CA ALA A 209 -5.96 0.51 4.42
C ALA A 209 -7.10 0.63 3.40
N VAL A 210 -8.34 0.38 3.80
CA VAL A 210 -9.54 0.57 2.98
C VAL A 210 -9.71 2.04 2.60
N GLU A 211 -9.61 2.96 3.56
CA GLU A 211 -9.75 4.40 3.33
C GLU A 211 -8.71 4.92 2.31
N ILE A 212 -7.45 4.49 2.41
CA ILE A 212 -6.41 4.88 1.45
C ILE A 212 -6.68 4.26 0.08
N ALA A 213 -7.12 3.00 0.01
CA ALA A 213 -7.44 2.33 -1.25
C ALA A 213 -8.62 2.98 -2.00
N GLU A 214 -9.62 3.49 -1.28
CA GLU A 214 -10.69 4.30 -1.87
C GLU A 214 -10.20 5.69 -2.28
N THR A 215 -9.37 6.30 -1.43
CA THR A 215 -8.87 7.66 -1.66
C THR A 215 -8.08 7.77 -2.96
N VAL A 216 -7.28 6.77 -3.33
CA VAL A 216 -6.51 6.81 -4.59
C VAL A 216 -7.43 6.89 -5.82
N LEU A 217 -8.67 6.38 -5.72
CA LEU A 217 -9.69 6.49 -6.76
C LEU A 217 -10.41 7.85 -6.69
N TYR A 218 -10.77 8.33 -5.50
CA TYR A 218 -11.39 9.65 -5.31
C TYR A 218 -10.50 10.78 -5.79
N VAL A 219 -9.18 10.70 -5.61
CA VAL A 219 -8.24 11.72 -6.11
C VAL A 219 -7.78 11.46 -7.55
N LYS A 220 -8.38 10.47 -8.23
CA LYS A 220 -8.10 10.11 -9.64
C LYS A 220 -6.62 9.84 -9.93
N GLN A 221 -5.92 9.24 -8.96
CA GLN A 221 -4.54 8.78 -9.16
C GLN A 221 -4.46 7.31 -9.58
N HIS A 222 -5.55 6.58 -9.50
CA HIS A 222 -5.69 5.20 -9.96
C HIS A 222 -7.07 4.96 -10.58
N SER A 223 -7.21 3.88 -11.32
CA SER A 223 -8.46 3.30 -11.81
C SER A 223 -8.89 2.14 -10.92
N VAL A 224 -10.16 1.77 -10.95
CA VAL A 224 -10.69 0.55 -10.33
C VAL A 224 -9.90 -0.70 -10.72
N ASN A 225 -9.33 -0.73 -11.93
CA ASN A 225 -8.49 -1.82 -12.44
C ASN A 225 -7.12 -1.95 -11.75
N CYS A 226 -6.67 -0.91 -11.04
CA CYS A 226 -5.37 -0.94 -10.36
C CYS A 226 -5.41 -1.73 -9.04
N ILE A 227 -6.60 -1.83 -8.41
CA ILE A 227 -6.80 -2.52 -7.13
C ILE A 227 -6.66 -4.03 -7.27
N PRO A 228 -7.39 -4.73 -8.17
CA PRO A 228 -7.31 -6.18 -8.27
C PRO A 228 -5.91 -6.68 -8.61
N ALA A 229 -5.17 -5.96 -9.46
CA ALA A 229 -3.78 -6.33 -9.77
C ALA A 229 -2.85 -6.20 -8.55
N ALA A 230 -3.08 -5.19 -7.68
CA ALA A 230 -2.33 -5.05 -6.45
C ALA A 230 -2.65 -6.16 -5.44
N LEU A 231 -3.94 -6.48 -5.25
CA LEU A 231 -4.37 -7.57 -4.37
C LEU A 231 -3.84 -8.93 -4.87
N TYR A 232 -3.91 -9.17 -6.18
CA TYR A 232 -3.35 -10.37 -6.80
C TYR A 232 -1.84 -10.49 -6.58
N MET A 233 -1.08 -9.41 -6.75
CA MET A 233 0.34 -9.37 -6.37
C MET A 233 0.53 -9.73 -4.90
N MET A 234 -0.26 -9.17 -3.99
CA MET A 234 -0.08 -9.38 -2.56
C MET A 234 -0.41 -10.81 -2.12
N THR A 235 -1.39 -11.50 -2.74
CA THR A 235 -1.65 -12.92 -2.46
C THR A 235 -0.46 -13.82 -2.85
N HIS A 236 0.37 -13.41 -3.81
CA HIS A 236 1.58 -14.13 -4.20
C HIS A 236 2.78 -13.80 -3.31
N LEU A 237 2.91 -12.53 -2.88
CA LEU A 237 4.02 -12.11 -2.03
C LEU A 237 3.87 -12.53 -0.57
N LEU A 238 2.64 -12.60 -0.07
CA LEU A 238 2.32 -12.88 1.34
C LEU A 238 1.57 -14.21 1.52
N LYS A 239 1.85 -15.20 0.68
CA LYS A 239 1.11 -16.48 0.50
C LYS A 239 0.35 -17.00 1.72
N ASP A 240 1.03 -17.11 2.89
CA ASP A 240 0.43 -17.68 4.10
C ASP A 240 -0.18 -16.62 5.04
N GLN A 241 -0.05 -15.34 4.71
CA GLN A 241 -0.45 -14.22 5.58
C GLN A 241 -1.56 -13.36 4.97
N PHE A 242 -1.67 -13.34 3.64
CA PHE A 242 -2.73 -12.66 2.91
C PHE A 242 -3.25 -13.59 1.83
N THR A 243 -4.37 -14.20 2.12
CA THR A 243 -5.01 -15.23 1.29
C THR A 243 -5.92 -14.61 0.22
N ILE A 244 -6.38 -15.44 -0.71
CA ILE A 244 -7.43 -15.04 -1.66
C ILE A 244 -8.69 -14.59 -0.92
N GLN A 245 -9.06 -15.26 0.18
CA GLN A 245 -10.22 -14.85 0.98
C GLN A 245 -10.02 -13.49 1.65
N ASP A 246 -8.79 -13.16 2.09
CA ASP A 246 -8.49 -11.83 2.65
C ASP A 246 -8.61 -10.74 1.57
N ALA A 247 -8.20 -11.03 0.33
CA ALA A 247 -8.39 -10.13 -0.80
C ALA A 247 -9.88 -9.90 -1.13
N ILE A 248 -10.69 -10.97 -1.12
CA ILE A 248 -12.15 -10.90 -1.28
C ILE A 248 -12.76 -10.03 -0.18
N ASN A 249 -12.42 -10.30 1.08
CA ASN A 249 -12.89 -9.52 2.22
C ASN A 249 -12.49 -8.04 2.11
N PHE A 250 -11.28 -7.75 1.60
CA PHE A 250 -10.83 -6.37 1.37
C PHE A 250 -11.68 -5.67 0.31
N ILE A 251 -11.98 -6.35 -0.80
CA ILE A 251 -12.84 -5.80 -1.86
C ILE A 251 -14.24 -5.53 -1.32
N ASP A 252 -14.79 -6.43 -0.51
CA ASP A 252 -16.13 -6.30 0.09
C ASP A 252 -16.25 -5.09 1.04
N CYS A 253 -15.14 -4.65 1.63
CA CYS A 253 -15.10 -3.46 2.48
C CYS A 253 -15.01 -2.14 1.71
N LEU A 254 -14.64 -2.16 0.41
CA LEU A 254 -14.49 -0.93 -0.38
C LEU A 254 -15.85 -0.29 -0.69
N PHE A 255 -15.91 1.03 -0.59
CA PHE A 255 -17.11 1.83 -0.95
C PHE A 255 -18.41 1.34 -0.26
N VAL A 256 -18.30 0.93 0.99
CA VAL A 256 -19.46 0.62 1.85
C VAL A 256 -20.05 1.90 2.42
N ASP A 257 -19.21 2.89 2.73
CA ASP A 257 -19.66 4.22 3.13
C ASP A 257 -20.29 4.96 1.93
N THR A 258 -21.52 5.40 2.12
CA THR A 258 -22.34 6.07 1.10
C THR A 258 -22.27 7.59 1.14
N SER A 259 -21.35 8.16 1.90
CA SER A 259 -21.21 9.62 2.05
C SER A 259 -20.83 10.35 0.74
N HIS A 260 -20.16 9.66 -0.18
CA HIS A 260 -19.67 10.23 -1.43
C HIS A 260 -20.21 9.55 -2.69
N ILE A 261 -20.67 8.30 -2.59
CA ILE A 261 -21.28 7.54 -3.69
C ILE A 261 -22.50 6.77 -3.17
N SER A 262 -23.43 6.42 -4.05
CA SER A 262 -24.58 5.61 -3.64
C SER A 262 -24.17 4.15 -3.33
N ALA A 263 -24.98 3.48 -2.51
CA ALA A 263 -24.76 2.05 -2.21
C ALA A 263 -24.74 1.19 -3.49
N GLU A 264 -25.54 1.54 -4.48
CA GLU A 264 -25.59 0.85 -5.77
C GLU A 264 -24.30 1.05 -6.57
N GLN A 265 -23.78 2.26 -6.65
CA GLN A 265 -22.48 2.54 -7.28
C GLN A 265 -21.35 1.81 -6.56
N GLY A 266 -21.31 1.85 -5.22
CA GLY A 266 -20.33 1.08 -4.44
C GLY A 266 -20.38 -0.41 -4.75
N LYS A 267 -21.58 -0.98 -4.90
CA LYS A 267 -21.76 -2.39 -5.31
C LYS A 267 -21.25 -2.65 -6.74
N VAL A 268 -21.52 -1.75 -7.69
CA VAL A 268 -21.00 -1.88 -9.07
C VAL A 268 -19.48 -1.88 -9.09
N ILE A 269 -18.84 -0.98 -8.32
CA ILE A 269 -17.39 -0.88 -8.21
C ILE A 269 -16.82 -2.19 -7.63
N ARG A 270 -17.35 -2.67 -6.50
CA ARG A 270 -16.90 -3.94 -5.89
C ARG A 270 -17.04 -5.12 -6.84
N ASN A 271 -18.19 -5.25 -7.50
CA ASN A 271 -18.43 -6.35 -8.46
C ASN A 271 -17.42 -6.33 -9.60
N HIS A 272 -17.05 -5.15 -10.11
CA HIS A 272 -16.02 -5.03 -11.14
C HIS A 272 -14.63 -5.42 -10.62
N ILE A 273 -14.26 -4.96 -9.42
CA ILE A 273 -12.97 -5.32 -8.79
C ILE A 273 -12.91 -6.84 -8.55
N HIS A 274 -13.99 -7.46 -8.07
CA HIS A 274 -14.11 -8.93 -7.95
C HIS A 274 -13.92 -9.61 -9.30
N TYR A 275 -14.67 -9.19 -10.32
CA TYR A 275 -14.57 -9.75 -11.66
C TYR A 275 -13.13 -9.72 -12.19
N MET A 276 -12.45 -8.58 -12.03
CA MET A 276 -11.06 -8.44 -12.49
C MET A 276 -10.08 -9.25 -11.64
N PHE A 277 -10.32 -9.38 -10.33
CA PHE A 277 -9.50 -10.21 -9.45
C PHE A 277 -9.66 -11.69 -9.78
N ASP A 278 -10.89 -12.17 -9.94
CA ASP A 278 -11.20 -13.54 -10.35
C ASP A 278 -10.59 -13.88 -11.73
N ARG A 279 -10.66 -12.94 -12.66
CA ARG A 279 -10.03 -13.07 -13.97
C ARG A 279 -8.52 -13.29 -13.85
N LEU A 280 -7.82 -12.47 -13.03
CA LEU A 280 -6.39 -12.63 -12.81
C LEU A 280 -6.05 -13.98 -12.14
N LEU A 281 -6.87 -14.45 -11.19
CA LEU A 281 -6.72 -15.76 -10.58
C LEU A 281 -6.88 -16.89 -11.61
N LEU A 282 -7.92 -16.84 -12.45
CA LEU A 282 -8.18 -17.84 -13.49
C LEU A 282 -7.09 -17.87 -14.57
N GLU A 283 -6.69 -16.69 -15.06
CA GLU A 283 -5.63 -16.58 -16.07
C GLU A 283 -4.24 -16.97 -15.52
N GLY A 284 -4.05 -16.82 -14.20
CA GLY A 284 -2.80 -17.14 -13.51
C GLY A 284 -2.68 -18.54 -12.95
N CYS A 285 -3.76 -19.36 -12.97
CA CYS A 285 -3.78 -20.67 -12.31
C CYS A 285 -2.75 -21.66 -12.87
N ASN A 286 -2.32 -21.50 -14.12
CA ASN A 286 -1.32 -22.33 -14.79
C ASN A 286 -0.01 -21.59 -15.08
N GLU A 287 0.18 -20.41 -14.48
CA GLU A 287 1.37 -19.60 -14.70
C GLU A 287 2.30 -19.69 -13.48
N ASP A 288 3.58 -19.89 -13.74
CA ASP A 288 4.60 -19.93 -12.66
C ASP A 288 4.90 -18.55 -12.09
N ASP A 289 4.60 -17.49 -12.83
CA ASP A 289 4.92 -16.11 -12.46
C ASP A 289 3.66 -15.22 -12.45
N TRP A 290 3.38 -14.62 -11.30
CA TRP A 290 2.21 -13.79 -11.06
C TRP A 290 2.10 -12.58 -12.02
N ILE A 291 3.22 -12.10 -12.59
CA ILE A 291 3.16 -10.95 -13.51
C ILE A 291 2.50 -11.29 -14.86
N VAL A 292 2.48 -12.57 -15.26
CA VAL A 292 2.05 -12.99 -16.61
C VAL A 292 0.59 -12.60 -16.89
N PRO A 293 -0.41 -12.95 -16.05
CA PRO A 293 -1.80 -12.53 -16.30
C PRO A 293 -1.97 -11.01 -16.24
N VAL A 294 -1.26 -10.32 -15.34
CA VAL A 294 -1.30 -8.86 -15.26
C VAL A 294 -0.75 -8.21 -16.54
N LEU A 295 0.37 -8.71 -17.05
CA LEU A 295 0.95 -8.21 -18.30
C LEU A 295 0.07 -8.53 -19.51
N ARG A 296 -0.52 -9.72 -19.57
CA ARG A 296 -1.47 -10.11 -20.62
C ARG A 296 -2.63 -9.13 -20.69
N TRP A 297 -3.21 -8.80 -19.53
CA TRP A 297 -4.25 -7.80 -19.45
C TRP A 297 -3.76 -6.41 -19.85
N LEU A 298 -2.61 -5.94 -19.36
CA LEU A 298 -2.04 -4.64 -19.73
C LEU A 298 -1.72 -4.51 -21.23
N MET A 299 -1.30 -5.61 -21.88
CA MET A 299 -1.03 -5.64 -23.31
C MET A 299 -2.31 -5.54 -24.17
N SER A 300 -3.46 -5.89 -23.62
CA SER A 300 -4.76 -5.76 -24.28
C SER A 300 -5.36 -4.35 -24.19
N GLN A 301 -4.79 -3.47 -23.35
CA GLN A 301 -5.31 -2.12 -23.15
C GLN A 301 -4.91 -1.17 -24.30
N PRO A 302 -5.75 -0.15 -24.58
CA PRO A 302 -5.36 0.92 -25.49
C PRO A 302 -4.05 1.58 -25.05
N VAL A 303 -3.21 2.01 -26.00
CA VAL A 303 -1.91 2.60 -25.69
C VAL A 303 -1.81 4.03 -26.19
N THR A 304 -1.03 4.83 -25.47
CA THR A 304 -0.53 6.13 -25.92
C THR A 304 0.99 6.01 -26.05
N GLU A 305 1.54 6.44 -27.17
CA GLU A 305 2.99 6.56 -27.36
C GLU A 305 3.49 7.87 -26.75
N VAL A 306 4.57 7.78 -25.96
CA VAL A 306 5.22 8.94 -25.33
C VAL A 306 6.72 8.88 -25.59
#